data_96d87493dd41609e0bb754daa4b4a23e
#
_entry.id   96d87493dd41609e0bb754daa4b4a23e
#
_cell.length_a   1.000
_cell.length_b   1.000
_cell.length_c   1.000
_cell.angle_alpha   90.00
_cell.angle_beta   90.00
_cell.angle_gamma   90.00
#
_symmetry.space_group_name_H-M   'P 1'
#
loop_
_entity.id
_entity.type
_entity.pdbx_description
1 polymer ?
#
loop_
_entity_poly.entity_id
_entity_poly.type
_entity_poly.pdbx_seq_one_letter_code
_entity_poly.pdbx_strand_id
1 'polypeptide(L)'
;MEYEYEKEEFKRQTENMGIARKVKRGLCWYPATPGRSYYNSLNQLVIEITHTENTDIEHNFEFGRPVCFFRQSADGKITYMNFTATVSYADETRMVAIMPGAGAVMEVQETDNLGVQLYFDETSYRTMFEALEDTLRSKGNRLAELRDILLGTSKAGFRELYPVRFPWLNSTQETAVNKVLCARDVAIVHGPPGTGKTTTLVEAIYETLHREPQVLVCAQSNTAVDWISEKLVDRGVNVLRIGNPTRVNDKMLSFTYERRFENHPLYPELWSIRKNLRELGSRARRGSYDEREGVRSRMSRLRDRATALEIQINSELFDGAHVIASTLVSSNHRLLNGRRFGTLFIDEAAQALEAACWIAIRKADRVVLAGAHCQLPPTIKCYEAARGGLERTLMEKVVSNKPAVVSLLKVQYRMHEEIMKFPSQWFYNGELEAASEVRYRGILDWDTPIHWIDTSEMDFKEEFVGETFGRINKAEADLLLSELKIYINRISGNRILEEKIDFGIISPYKAQVQYLRNKIKADASLKPYRSLFTVNTVDGFQGQERDVIFISLVRANEEGQIGFLNDLRRMNVAITRARMKLVILGEAETLKHHGFYRKLLEFIQNIGNQ
;
A
#
# COMPACT_ATOMS: atom_id res chain seq x y z
N MET A 1 13.85 -11.40 14.77
CA MET A 1 14.19 -10.02 15.15
C MET A 1 13.01 -9.07 14.88
N GLU A 2 12.58 -8.82 13.63
CA GLU A 2 11.43 -7.92 13.34
C GLU A 2 10.15 -8.37 14.06
N TYR A 3 9.81 -9.66 13.97
CA TYR A 3 8.68 -10.25 14.69
C TYR A 3 8.73 -10.00 16.20
N GLU A 4 9.87 -10.29 16.83
CA GLU A 4 10.04 -10.08 18.28
C GLU A 4 10.02 -8.60 18.65
N TYR A 5 10.63 -7.76 17.83
CA TYR A 5 10.61 -6.32 18.01
C TYR A 5 9.20 -5.74 17.95
N GLU A 6 8.41 -6.10 16.93
CA GLU A 6 7.03 -5.64 16.81
C GLU A 6 6.13 -6.15 17.94
N LYS A 7 6.36 -7.38 18.38
CA LYS A 7 5.63 -7.97 19.52
C LYS A 7 5.95 -7.24 20.82
N GLU A 8 7.20 -6.95 21.08
CA GLU A 8 7.62 -6.19 22.26
C GLU A 8 7.15 -4.73 22.19
N GLU A 9 7.21 -4.11 21.03
CA GLU A 9 6.71 -2.75 20.85
C GLU A 9 5.21 -2.68 21.05
N PHE A 10 4.46 -3.65 20.52
CA PHE A 10 3.03 -3.75 20.78
C PHE A 10 2.73 -3.87 22.29
N LYS A 11 3.45 -4.73 22.99
CA LYS A 11 3.33 -4.88 24.44
C LYS A 11 3.61 -3.57 25.16
N ARG A 12 4.67 -2.89 24.79
CA ARG A 12 5.03 -1.57 25.35
C ARG A 12 3.97 -0.51 25.09
N GLN A 13 3.39 -0.50 23.90
CA GLN A 13 2.30 0.40 23.54
C GLN A 13 1.01 0.12 24.31
N THR A 14 0.68 -1.15 24.56
CA THR A 14 -0.50 -1.53 25.36
C THR A 14 -0.32 -1.20 26.84
N GLU A 15 0.86 -1.39 27.39
CA GLU A 15 1.15 -1.20 28.81
C GLU A 15 1.45 0.26 29.20
N ASN A 16 2.17 1.01 28.36
CA ASN A 16 2.79 2.29 28.73
C ASN A 16 2.33 3.50 27.91
N MET A 17 1.59 3.31 26.82
CA MET A 17 1.15 4.43 25.97
C MET A 17 -0.28 4.86 26.30
N GLY A 18 -0.48 6.14 26.65
CA GLY A 18 -1.80 6.72 26.87
C GLY A 18 -2.67 6.74 25.62
N ILE A 19 -4.00 6.65 25.81
CA ILE A 19 -5.00 6.58 24.73
C ILE A 19 -4.86 7.75 23.75
N ALA A 20 -4.73 8.98 24.25
CA ALA A 20 -4.63 10.17 23.41
C ALA A 20 -3.44 10.10 22.43
N ARG A 21 -2.33 9.49 22.84
CA ARG A 21 -1.15 9.29 21.99
C ARG A 21 -1.38 8.20 20.94
N LYS A 22 -2.11 7.13 21.29
CA LYS A 22 -2.51 6.06 20.35
C LYS A 22 -3.45 6.59 19.28
N VAL A 23 -4.43 7.40 19.66
CA VAL A 23 -5.37 8.06 18.73
C VAL A 23 -4.60 8.95 17.75
N LYS A 24 -3.71 9.82 18.24
CA LYS A 24 -2.87 10.69 17.38
C LYS A 24 -1.98 9.92 16.39
N ARG A 25 -1.63 8.68 16.70
CA ARG A 25 -0.85 7.81 15.82
C ARG A 25 -1.70 6.99 14.84
N GLY A 26 -3.03 7.13 14.89
CA GLY A 26 -3.94 6.34 14.05
C GLY A 26 -4.03 4.86 14.43
N LEU A 27 -3.61 4.49 15.64
CA LEU A 27 -3.59 3.11 16.13
C LEU A 27 -4.85 2.73 16.90
N CYS A 28 -5.65 3.70 17.30
CA CYS A 28 -6.78 3.54 18.21
C CYS A 28 -7.90 4.51 17.88
N TRP A 29 -9.14 4.06 18.01
CA TRP A 29 -10.33 4.90 18.10
C TRP A 29 -10.87 4.92 19.52
N TYR A 30 -10.95 6.09 20.10
CA TYR A 30 -11.54 6.33 21.42
C TYR A 30 -12.04 7.76 21.54
N PRO A 31 -13.27 8.01 22.01
CA PRO A 31 -14.31 6.99 22.25
C PRO A 31 -14.80 6.36 20.94
N ALA A 32 -15.20 5.09 21.03
CA ALA A 32 -15.81 4.36 19.93
C ALA A 32 -17.23 3.96 20.30
N THR A 33 -18.14 3.99 19.33
CA THR A 33 -19.56 3.66 19.54
C THR A 33 -19.89 2.36 18.83
N PRO A 34 -20.33 1.31 19.54
CA PRO A 34 -20.80 0.09 18.93
C PRO A 34 -22.14 0.32 18.22
N GLY A 35 -22.25 -0.18 17.00
CA GLY A 35 -23.47 -0.13 16.20
C GLY A 35 -24.15 -1.49 16.10
N ARG A 36 -24.86 -1.70 15.00
CA ARG A 36 -25.58 -2.95 14.76
C ARG A 36 -24.62 -4.11 14.54
N SER A 37 -25.05 -5.30 14.97
CA SER A 37 -24.41 -6.57 14.65
C SER A 37 -25.27 -7.38 13.69
N TYR A 38 -24.66 -8.09 12.77
CA TYR A 38 -25.35 -8.90 11.78
C TYR A 38 -24.43 -9.99 11.22
N TYR A 39 -25.01 -10.94 10.47
CA TYR A 39 -24.22 -11.87 9.69
C TYR A 39 -24.00 -11.31 8.29
N ASN A 40 -22.73 -11.21 7.87
CA ASN A 40 -22.40 -10.79 6.52
C ASN A 40 -22.70 -11.88 5.48
N SER A 41 -22.48 -11.61 4.20
CA SER A 41 -22.70 -12.54 3.10
C SER A 41 -21.91 -13.84 3.21
N LEU A 42 -20.77 -13.80 3.88
CA LEU A 42 -19.93 -14.98 4.14
C LEU A 42 -20.32 -15.74 5.41
N ASN A 43 -21.49 -15.41 5.99
CA ASN A 43 -22.00 -15.98 7.25
C ASN A 43 -21.07 -15.76 8.46
N GLN A 44 -20.33 -14.67 8.46
CA GLN A 44 -19.51 -14.25 9.59
C GLN A 44 -20.28 -13.23 10.42
N LEU A 45 -20.22 -13.38 11.73
CA LEU A 45 -20.82 -12.41 12.66
C LEU A 45 -19.94 -11.16 12.69
N VAL A 46 -20.51 -10.02 12.41
CA VAL A 46 -19.82 -8.73 12.37
C VAL A 46 -20.52 -7.70 13.24
N ILE A 47 -19.77 -6.70 13.68
CA ILE A 47 -20.26 -5.51 14.38
C ILE A 47 -19.75 -4.25 13.70
N GLU A 48 -20.61 -3.25 13.61
CA GLU A 48 -20.22 -1.90 13.18
C GLU A 48 -19.71 -1.11 14.37
N ILE A 49 -18.61 -0.41 14.19
CA ILE A 49 -18.01 0.50 15.17
C ILE A 49 -17.85 1.85 14.49
N THR A 50 -18.30 2.89 15.15
CA THR A 50 -18.15 4.27 14.65
C THR A 50 -17.40 5.14 15.65
N HIS A 51 -16.76 6.18 15.14
CA HIS A 51 -16.21 7.25 15.95
C HIS A 51 -16.45 8.60 15.28
N THR A 52 -16.61 9.64 16.07
CA THR A 52 -16.95 11.00 15.61
C THR A 52 -15.90 12.04 15.96
N GLU A 53 -14.94 11.67 16.79
CA GLU A 53 -13.86 12.55 17.23
C GLU A 53 -12.56 12.22 16.47
N ASN A 54 -11.72 13.26 16.23
CA ASN A 54 -10.42 13.08 15.56
C ASN A 54 -10.49 12.42 14.17
N THR A 55 -11.55 12.68 13.42
CA THR A 55 -11.77 12.14 12.06
C THR A 55 -10.76 12.67 11.02
N ASP A 56 -10.02 13.72 11.35
CA ASP A 56 -8.93 14.28 10.56
C ASP A 56 -7.59 13.55 10.74
N ILE A 57 -7.52 12.59 11.67
CA ILE A 57 -6.34 11.75 11.88
C ILE A 57 -6.43 10.53 10.99
N GLU A 58 -5.43 10.36 10.12
CA GLU A 58 -5.30 9.17 9.29
C GLU A 58 -5.07 7.93 10.18
N HIS A 59 -5.97 6.97 10.10
CA HIS A 59 -5.89 5.72 10.86
C HIS A 59 -5.26 4.60 10.05
N ASN A 60 -4.76 3.57 10.77
CA ASN A 60 -4.10 2.40 10.18
C ASN A 60 -4.99 1.13 10.20
N PHE A 61 -6.30 1.30 10.35
CA PHE A 61 -7.23 0.16 10.26
C PHE A 61 -7.46 -0.20 8.80
N GLU A 62 -7.09 -1.41 8.43
CA GLU A 62 -7.24 -1.95 7.08
C GLU A 62 -7.87 -3.34 7.12
N PHE A 63 -8.41 -3.78 5.98
CA PHE A 63 -8.92 -5.15 5.83
C PHE A 63 -7.89 -6.20 6.25
N GLY A 64 -8.37 -7.18 7.03
CA GLY A 64 -7.57 -8.29 7.51
C GLY A 64 -6.73 -7.99 8.76
N ARG A 65 -6.64 -6.73 9.19
CA ARG A 65 -5.89 -6.37 10.41
C ARG A 65 -6.61 -6.83 11.67
N PRO A 66 -5.90 -7.46 12.61
CA PRO A 66 -6.47 -7.79 13.90
C PRO A 66 -6.63 -6.54 14.77
N VAL A 67 -7.72 -6.52 15.55
CA VAL A 67 -8.02 -5.46 16.52
C VAL A 67 -8.42 -6.06 17.85
N CYS A 68 -8.18 -5.32 18.92
CA CYS A 68 -8.69 -5.62 20.25
C CYS A 68 -9.56 -4.47 20.77
N PHE A 69 -10.50 -4.82 21.62
CA PHE A 69 -11.39 -3.86 22.28
C PHE A 69 -10.95 -3.65 23.73
N PHE A 70 -11.24 -2.48 24.25
CA PHE A 70 -10.99 -2.14 25.63
C PHE A 70 -12.06 -1.17 26.16
N ARG A 71 -12.15 -1.09 27.47
CA ARG A 71 -12.91 -0.06 28.19
C ARG A 71 -11.98 0.81 29.00
N GLN A 72 -12.32 2.08 29.12
CA GLN A 72 -11.67 2.96 30.09
C GLN A 72 -12.63 3.28 31.22
N SER A 73 -12.22 2.98 32.46
CA SER A 73 -12.97 3.33 33.65
C SER A 73 -12.79 4.81 34.02
N ALA A 74 -13.65 5.34 34.90
CA ALA A 74 -13.66 6.74 35.30
C ALA A 74 -12.33 7.20 35.97
N ASP A 75 -11.58 6.28 36.56
CA ASP A 75 -10.25 6.50 37.11
C ASP A 75 -9.12 6.47 36.07
N GLY A 76 -9.47 6.33 34.77
CA GLY A 76 -8.52 6.30 33.65
C GLY A 76 -7.89 4.94 33.38
N LYS A 77 -8.23 3.89 34.15
CA LYS A 77 -7.68 2.54 33.96
C LYS A 77 -8.25 1.90 32.70
N ILE A 78 -7.37 1.31 31.88
CA ILE A 78 -7.71 0.58 30.66
C ILE A 78 -7.82 -0.92 30.99
N THR A 79 -8.92 -1.55 30.56
CA THR A 79 -9.11 -3.01 30.65
C THR A 79 -9.39 -3.55 29.27
N TYR A 80 -8.52 -4.40 28.75
CA TYR A 80 -8.68 -5.08 27.47
C TYR A 80 -9.61 -6.27 27.57
N MET A 81 -10.41 -6.51 26.54
CA MET A 81 -11.25 -7.70 26.40
C MET A 81 -10.40 -8.91 26.00
N ASN A 82 -10.83 -10.11 26.41
CA ASN A 82 -10.08 -11.36 26.20
C ASN A 82 -10.31 -12.00 24.81
N PHE A 83 -10.57 -11.20 23.80
CA PHE A 83 -10.71 -11.67 22.43
C PHE A 83 -10.17 -10.65 21.45
N THR A 84 -9.89 -11.11 20.24
CA THR A 84 -9.53 -10.28 19.11
C THR A 84 -10.60 -10.39 18.03
N ALA A 85 -10.73 -9.34 17.23
CA ALA A 85 -11.57 -9.31 16.04
C ALA A 85 -10.70 -8.96 14.82
N THR A 86 -11.28 -9.10 13.63
CA THR A 86 -10.57 -8.79 12.38
C THR A 86 -11.33 -7.71 11.63
N VAL A 87 -10.64 -6.68 11.16
CA VAL A 87 -11.23 -5.63 10.35
C VAL A 87 -11.69 -6.23 9.02
N SER A 88 -12.98 -6.15 8.74
CA SER A 88 -13.56 -6.49 7.44
C SER A 88 -13.65 -5.28 6.52
N TYR A 89 -13.84 -4.10 7.09
CA TYR A 89 -13.96 -2.83 6.39
C TYR A 89 -13.61 -1.69 7.35
N ALA A 90 -12.99 -0.62 6.85
CA ALA A 90 -12.84 0.63 7.59
C ALA A 90 -12.79 1.82 6.63
N ASP A 91 -13.49 2.89 6.99
CA ASP A 91 -13.37 4.22 6.40
C ASP A 91 -13.02 5.25 7.48
N GLU A 92 -13.06 6.54 7.18
CA GLU A 92 -12.65 7.60 8.11
C GLU A 92 -13.41 7.60 9.44
N THR A 93 -14.66 7.11 9.47
CA THR A 93 -15.56 7.20 10.63
C THR A 93 -16.18 5.89 11.08
N ARG A 94 -16.11 4.86 10.22
CA ARG A 94 -16.83 3.59 10.42
C ARG A 94 -15.90 2.40 10.17
N MET A 95 -16.01 1.41 11.03
CA MET A 95 -15.35 0.12 10.89
C MET A 95 -16.38 -1.00 10.98
N VAL A 96 -16.16 -2.08 10.23
CA VAL A 96 -16.86 -3.37 10.41
C VAL A 96 -15.83 -4.39 10.86
N ALA A 97 -16.05 -5.00 12.02
CA ALA A 97 -15.16 -6.01 12.59
C ALA A 97 -15.84 -7.38 12.62
N ILE A 98 -15.13 -8.41 12.15
CA ILE A 98 -15.54 -9.81 12.26
C ILE A 98 -15.28 -10.26 13.69
N MET A 99 -16.35 -10.70 14.37
CA MET A 99 -16.33 -11.06 15.77
C MET A 99 -16.19 -12.59 15.96
N PRO A 100 -15.52 -13.04 17.03
CA PRO A 100 -15.35 -14.48 17.28
C PRO A 100 -16.64 -15.18 17.67
N GLY A 101 -17.65 -14.47 18.17
CA GLY A 101 -18.93 -15.02 18.55
C GLY A 101 -19.89 -14.04 19.19
N ALA A 102 -21.12 -14.49 19.45
CA ALA A 102 -22.18 -13.64 19.97
C ALA A 102 -21.87 -13.07 21.37
N GLY A 103 -21.15 -13.81 22.22
CA GLY A 103 -20.73 -13.32 23.53
C GLY A 103 -19.83 -12.09 23.44
N ALA A 104 -18.87 -12.12 22.51
CA ALA A 104 -17.99 -10.98 22.27
C ALA A 104 -18.75 -9.76 21.74
N VAL A 105 -19.76 -9.97 20.87
CA VAL A 105 -20.62 -8.89 20.40
C VAL A 105 -21.39 -8.25 21.54
N MET A 106 -22.00 -9.06 22.42
CA MET A 106 -22.73 -8.56 23.58
C MET A 106 -21.82 -7.74 24.52
N GLU A 107 -20.62 -8.27 24.81
CA GLU A 107 -19.64 -7.59 25.65
C GLU A 107 -19.26 -6.21 25.09
N VAL A 108 -19.04 -6.11 23.76
CA VAL A 108 -18.75 -4.82 23.10
C VAL A 108 -19.96 -3.87 23.13
N GLN A 109 -21.17 -4.38 22.88
CA GLN A 109 -22.38 -3.55 22.83
C GLN A 109 -22.81 -3.03 24.22
N GLU A 110 -22.50 -3.75 25.29
CA GLU A 110 -22.83 -3.38 26.65
C GLU A 110 -21.73 -2.56 27.36
N THR A 111 -20.61 -2.30 26.67
CA THR A 111 -19.46 -1.61 27.27
C THR A 111 -19.56 -0.11 27.07
N ASP A 112 -19.58 0.60 28.20
CA ASP A 112 -19.41 2.05 28.22
C ASP A 112 -17.94 2.44 28.03
N ASN A 113 -17.70 3.63 27.47
CA ASN A 113 -16.33 4.13 27.20
C ASN A 113 -15.48 3.12 26.42
N LEU A 114 -16.08 2.59 25.37
CA LEU A 114 -15.44 1.62 24.47
C LEU A 114 -14.32 2.26 23.67
N GLY A 115 -13.23 1.54 23.50
CA GLY A 115 -12.18 1.82 22.54
C GLY A 115 -11.86 0.59 21.71
N VAL A 116 -11.34 0.82 20.51
CA VAL A 116 -10.80 -0.21 19.62
C VAL A 116 -9.39 0.18 19.18
N GLN A 117 -8.49 -0.79 19.16
CA GLN A 117 -7.08 -0.59 18.89
C GLN A 117 -6.56 -1.68 17.98
N LEU A 118 -5.61 -1.34 17.11
CA LEU A 118 -4.87 -2.34 16.33
C LEU A 118 -4.18 -3.34 17.28
N TYR A 119 -4.26 -4.61 16.91
CA TYR A 119 -3.58 -5.70 17.60
C TYR A 119 -2.35 -6.16 16.81
N PHE A 120 -1.44 -6.88 17.46
CA PHE A 120 -0.28 -7.44 16.83
C PHE A 120 -0.68 -8.52 15.80
N ASP A 121 -0.20 -8.38 14.57
CA ASP A 121 -0.54 -9.29 13.46
C ASP A 121 0.35 -10.54 13.45
N GLU A 122 0.16 -11.41 14.44
CA GLU A 122 0.89 -12.68 14.54
C GLU A 122 0.58 -13.63 13.37
N THR A 123 -0.62 -13.54 12.82
CA THR A 123 -1.07 -14.43 11.73
C THR A 123 -0.26 -14.21 10.46
N SER A 124 -0.02 -12.95 10.08
CA SER A 124 0.80 -12.64 8.91
C SER A 124 2.24 -13.15 9.07
N TYR A 125 2.82 -12.98 10.24
CA TYR A 125 4.17 -13.50 10.51
C TYR A 125 4.22 -15.03 10.46
N ARG A 126 3.25 -15.71 11.08
CA ARG A 126 3.16 -17.18 11.01
C ARG A 126 3.05 -17.67 9.57
N THR A 127 2.20 -17.03 8.75
CA THR A 127 2.06 -17.37 7.34
C THR A 127 3.35 -17.17 6.55
N MET A 128 4.12 -16.11 6.84
CA MET A 128 5.43 -15.89 6.25
C MET A 128 6.45 -16.95 6.67
N PHE A 129 6.50 -17.33 7.95
CA PHE A 129 7.38 -18.40 8.43
C PHE A 129 7.05 -19.74 7.79
N GLU A 130 5.77 -20.12 7.73
CA GLU A 130 5.32 -21.34 7.05
C GLU A 130 5.75 -21.36 5.57
N ALA A 131 5.60 -20.21 4.88
CA ALA A 131 6.01 -20.11 3.48
C ALA A 131 7.53 -20.27 3.30
N LEU A 132 8.32 -19.69 4.18
CA LEU A 132 9.78 -19.85 4.16
C LEU A 132 10.19 -21.32 4.44
N GLU A 133 9.57 -21.95 5.45
CA GLU A 133 9.86 -23.37 5.76
C GLU A 133 9.51 -24.29 4.60
N ASP A 134 8.33 -24.12 4.00
CA ASP A 134 7.91 -24.90 2.83
C ASP A 134 8.89 -24.73 1.67
N THR A 135 9.32 -23.49 1.42
CA THR A 135 10.27 -23.16 0.35
C THR A 135 11.63 -23.79 0.59
N LEU A 136 12.14 -23.72 1.83
CA LEU A 136 13.44 -24.30 2.20
C LEU A 136 13.43 -25.82 2.16
N ARG A 137 12.32 -26.44 2.58
CA ARG A 137 12.17 -27.92 2.59
C ARG A 137 11.86 -28.51 1.23
N SER A 138 11.43 -27.71 0.26
CA SER A 138 11.05 -28.18 -1.08
C SER A 138 12.22 -28.82 -1.81
N LYS A 139 11.99 -30.01 -2.39
CA LYS A 139 12.96 -30.77 -3.18
C LYS A 139 12.26 -31.42 -4.37
N GLY A 140 12.88 -31.35 -5.54
CA GLY A 140 12.41 -32.06 -6.75
C GLY A 140 11.04 -31.62 -7.27
N ASN A 141 10.59 -30.42 -6.91
CA ASN A 141 9.33 -29.84 -7.37
C ASN A 141 9.54 -28.43 -7.92
N ARG A 142 8.48 -27.87 -8.53
CA ARG A 142 8.57 -26.55 -9.16
C ARG A 142 8.94 -25.42 -8.19
N LEU A 143 8.51 -25.49 -6.94
CA LEU A 143 8.87 -24.51 -5.91
C LEU A 143 10.38 -24.53 -5.63
N ALA A 144 10.99 -25.71 -5.55
CA ALA A 144 12.45 -25.84 -5.40
C ALA A 144 13.22 -25.27 -6.60
N GLU A 145 12.74 -25.52 -7.82
CA GLU A 145 13.33 -24.95 -9.04
C GLU A 145 13.26 -23.41 -9.03
N LEU A 146 12.08 -22.84 -8.73
CA LEU A 146 11.90 -21.40 -8.65
C LEU A 146 12.77 -20.78 -7.56
N ARG A 147 12.87 -21.42 -6.40
CA ARG A 147 13.77 -20.98 -5.32
C ARG A 147 15.20 -20.87 -5.82
N ASP A 148 15.70 -21.92 -6.45
CA ASP A 148 17.09 -21.99 -6.90
C ASP A 148 17.37 -20.98 -8.02
N ILE A 149 16.39 -20.71 -8.89
CA ILE A 149 16.49 -19.66 -9.91
C ILE A 149 16.47 -18.27 -9.28
N LEU A 150 15.49 -17.97 -8.43
CA LEU A 150 15.29 -16.64 -7.84
C LEU A 150 16.42 -16.26 -6.88
N LEU A 151 16.99 -17.23 -6.16
CA LEU A 151 18.13 -17.00 -5.27
C LEU A 151 19.49 -17.05 -5.97
N GLY A 152 19.54 -17.32 -7.27
CA GLY A 152 20.72 -17.16 -8.10
C GLY A 152 21.55 -18.42 -8.34
N THR A 153 21.17 -19.57 -7.79
CA THR A 153 21.92 -20.83 -7.93
C THR A 153 21.68 -21.55 -9.27
N SER A 154 20.55 -21.27 -9.93
CA SER A 154 20.19 -21.84 -11.23
C SER A 154 19.89 -20.76 -12.26
N LYS A 155 19.98 -21.08 -13.53
CA LYS A 155 19.69 -20.15 -14.64
C LYS A 155 18.19 -20.07 -14.90
N ALA A 156 17.72 -18.88 -15.24
CA ALA A 156 16.36 -18.67 -15.73
C ALA A 156 16.24 -19.09 -17.21
N GLY A 157 15.12 -19.72 -17.56
CA GLY A 157 14.81 -20.16 -18.90
C GLY A 157 13.92 -19.17 -19.66
N PHE A 158 13.98 -19.24 -20.99
CA PHE A 158 13.12 -18.47 -21.90
C PHE A 158 12.50 -19.41 -22.94
N ARG A 159 11.35 -18.98 -23.47
CA ARG A 159 10.68 -19.62 -24.61
C ARG A 159 10.94 -18.78 -25.85
N GLU A 160 11.06 -19.43 -26.99
CA GLU A 160 11.06 -18.76 -28.28
C GLU A 160 9.62 -18.45 -28.68
N LEU A 161 9.27 -17.17 -28.75
CA LEU A 161 7.97 -16.68 -29.19
C LEU A 161 8.17 -15.57 -30.22
N TYR A 162 7.28 -15.50 -31.19
CA TYR A 162 7.25 -14.36 -32.10
C TYR A 162 6.84 -13.11 -31.32
N PRO A 163 7.57 -11.98 -31.47
CA PRO A 163 7.24 -10.75 -30.78
C PRO A 163 5.86 -10.24 -31.13
N VAL A 164 5.09 -9.87 -30.12
CA VAL A 164 3.79 -9.20 -30.29
C VAL A 164 4.03 -7.70 -30.40
N ARG A 165 3.30 -7.04 -31.30
CA ARG A 165 3.35 -5.59 -31.52
C ARG A 165 2.20 -4.89 -30.84
N PHE A 166 2.54 -3.76 -30.17
CA PHE A 166 1.60 -2.92 -29.43
C PHE A 166 1.75 -1.47 -29.87
N PRO A 167 0.95 -1.00 -30.86
CA PRO A 167 1.08 0.37 -31.40
C PRO A 167 0.91 1.47 -30.33
N TRP A 168 0.24 1.19 -29.22
CA TRP A 168 0.01 2.13 -28.11
C TRP A 168 1.08 2.12 -27.03
N LEU A 169 2.04 1.19 -27.11
CA LEU A 169 3.17 1.14 -26.20
C LEU A 169 4.44 1.73 -26.83
N ASN A 170 5.30 2.34 -26.05
CA ASN A 170 6.64 2.69 -26.52
C ASN A 170 7.52 1.44 -26.65
N SER A 171 8.68 1.58 -27.29
CA SER A 171 9.56 0.44 -27.58
C SER A 171 10.04 -0.31 -26.33
N THR A 172 10.29 0.38 -25.23
CA THR A 172 10.76 -0.26 -23.98
C THR A 172 9.64 -0.97 -23.26
N GLN A 173 8.42 -0.43 -23.30
CA GLN A 173 7.22 -1.08 -22.78
C GLN A 173 6.88 -2.34 -23.61
N GLU A 174 6.89 -2.24 -24.95
CA GLU A 174 6.67 -3.38 -25.84
C GLU A 174 7.70 -4.50 -25.59
N THR A 175 8.98 -4.13 -25.46
CA THR A 175 10.04 -5.09 -25.14
C THR A 175 9.81 -5.76 -23.79
N ALA A 176 9.38 -5.01 -22.78
CA ALA A 176 9.10 -5.57 -21.45
C ALA A 176 7.94 -6.57 -21.48
N VAL A 177 6.84 -6.26 -22.19
CA VAL A 177 5.71 -7.20 -22.37
C VAL A 177 6.18 -8.47 -23.07
N ASN A 178 6.92 -8.36 -24.16
CA ASN A 178 7.43 -9.52 -24.88
C ASN A 178 8.38 -10.37 -24.02
N LYS A 179 9.24 -9.77 -23.20
CA LYS A 179 10.08 -10.51 -22.24
C LYS A 179 9.26 -11.27 -21.20
N VAL A 180 8.20 -10.67 -20.69
CA VAL A 180 7.26 -11.37 -19.79
C VAL A 180 6.67 -12.60 -20.48
N LEU A 181 6.22 -12.47 -21.73
CA LEU A 181 5.64 -13.58 -22.48
C LEU A 181 6.65 -14.70 -22.75
N CYS A 182 7.90 -14.34 -23.04
CA CYS A 182 8.98 -15.30 -23.31
C CYS A 182 9.54 -15.94 -22.03
N ALA A 183 9.37 -15.37 -20.87
CA ALA A 183 9.90 -15.90 -19.61
C ALA A 183 9.28 -17.27 -19.27
N ARG A 184 10.13 -18.26 -19.03
CA ARG A 184 9.69 -19.57 -18.52
C ARG A 184 9.54 -19.57 -17.01
N ASP A 185 10.40 -18.84 -16.31
CA ASP A 185 10.56 -18.91 -14.86
C ASP A 185 10.28 -17.56 -14.20
N VAL A 186 10.99 -16.53 -14.61
CA VAL A 186 10.93 -15.20 -14.02
C VAL A 186 11.17 -14.10 -15.05
N ALA A 187 10.43 -13.00 -14.91
CA ALA A 187 10.69 -11.74 -15.59
C ALA A 187 10.53 -10.57 -14.62
N ILE A 188 11.29 -9.51 -14.83
CA ILE A 188 11.18 -8.27 -14.06
C ILE A 188 10.85 -7.11 -14.99
N VAL A 189 9.78 -6.39 -14.68
CA VAL A 189 9.46 -5.09 -15.24
C VAL A 189 9.94 -4.02 -14.27
N HIS A 190 11.11 -3.45 -14.55
CA HIS A 190 11.67 -2.36 -13.77
C HIS A 190 11.15 -1.04 -14.31
N GLY A 191 10.23 -0.42 -13.60
CA GLY A 191 9.53 0.80 -13.98
C GLY A 191 9.90 1.99 -13.10
N PRO A 192 10.91 2.80 -13.47
CA PRO A 192 11.17 4.09 -12.83
C PRO A 192 9.93 4.99 -12.80
N PRO A 193 9.93 6.07 -11.99
CA PRO A 193 8.78 6.95 -11.87
C PRO A 193 8.29 7.50 -13.21
N GLY A 194 6.98 7.42 -13.45
CA GLY A 194 6.35 7.99 -14.64
C GLY A 194 6.55 7.23 -15.94
N THR A 195 7.16 6.05 -15.93
CA THR A 195 7.46 5.26 -17.14
C THR A 195 6.31 4.37 -17.62
N GLY A 196 5.14 4.43 -16.99
CA GLY A 196 4.00 3.62 -17.38
C GLY A 196 4.13 2.14 -16.97
N LYS A 197 4.74 1.86 -15.82
CA LYS A 197 4.87 0.50 -15.25
C LYS A 197 3.53 -0.21 -15.17
N THR A 198 2.50 0.44 -14.64
CA THR A 198 1.17 -0.15 -14.48
C THR A 198 0.53 -0.46 -15.84
N THR A 199 0.61 0.44 -16.80
CA THR A 199 0.12 0.22 -18.17
C THR A 199 0.82 -0.98 -18.81
N THR A 200 2.13 -1.06 -18.69
CA THR A 200 2.93 -2.17 -19.21
C THR A 200 2.55 -3.49 -18.55
N LEU A 201 2.39 -3.49 -17.23
CA LEU A 201 2.03 -4.69 -16.47
C LEU A 201 0.62 -5.18 -16.82
N VAL A 202 -0.34 -4.26 -16.97
CA VAL A 202 -1.72 -4.58 -17.39
C VAL A 202 -1.73 -5.23 -18.77
N GLU A 203 -0.97 -4.71 -19.74
CA GLU A 203 -0.85 -5.32 -21.06
C GLU A 203 -0.16 -6.70 -21.01
N ALA A 204 0.87 -6.86 -20.19
CA ALA A 204 1.51 -8.15 -19.97
C ALA A 204 0.55 -9.20 -19.39
N ILE A 205 -0.29 -8.79 -18.44
CA ILE A 205 -1.33 -9.65 -17.86
C ILE A 205 -2.38 -9.99 -18.92
N TYR A 206 -2.87 -9.01 -19.65
CA TYR A 206 -3.87 -9.18 -20.70
C TYR A 206 -3.38 -10.16 -21.77
N GLU A 207 -2.16 -10.01 -22.26
CA GLU A 207 -1.56 -10.91 -23.24
C GLU A 207 -1.28 -12.32 -22.66
N THR A 208 -0.92 -12.42 -21.39
CA THR A 208 -0.77 -13.73 -20.73
C THR A 208 -2.09 -14.48 -20.67
N LEU A 209 -3.21 -13.79 -20.47
CA LEU A 209 -4.55 -14.38 -20.45
C LEU A 209 -5.03 -14.93 -21.80
N HIS A 210 -4.40 -14.56 -22.92
CA HIS A 210 -4.61 -15.24 -24.21
C HIS A 210 -3.96 -16.63 -24.26
N ARG A 211 -3.08 -16.95 -23.33
CA ARG A 211 -2.30 -18.21 -23.26
C ARG A 211 -2.63 -19.05 -22.04
N GLU A 212 -3.14 -18.42 -21.01
CA GLU A 212 -3.48 -19.03 -19.72
C GLU A 212 -4.90 -18.59 -19.32
N PRO A 213 -5.75 -19.50 -18.79
CA PRO A 213 -7.13 -19.17 -18.46
C PRO A 213 -7.23 -18.20 -17.28
N GLN A 214 -6.26 -18.24 -16.36
CA GLN A 214 -6.30 -17.49 -15.13
C GLN A 214 -4.90 -17.19 -14.61
N VAL A 215 -4.69 -16.03 -14.05
CA VAL A 215 -3.45 -15.62 -13.37
C VAL A 215 -3.74 -15.11 -11.97
N LEU A 216 -2.72 -15.16 -11.10
CA LEU A 216 -2.72 -14.55 -9.77
C LEU A 216 -1.96 -13.21 -9.83
N VAL A 217 -2.58 -12.16 -9.31
CA VAL A 217 -1.99 -10.82 -9.21
C VAL A 217 -1.95 -10.40 -7.75
N CYS A 218 -0.77 -10.11 -7.23
CA CYS A 218 -0.55 -9.74 -5.85
C CYS A 218 0.24 -8.44 -5.72
N ALA A 219 0.08 -7.78 -4.57
CA ALA A 219 0.94 -6.71 -4.10
C ALA A 219 1.05 -6.76 -2.57
N GLN A 220 1.98 -6.00 -1.99
CA GLN A 220 2.15 -5.93 -0.55
C GLN A 220 0.97 -5.23 0.13
N SER A 221 0.48 -4.12 -0.43
CA SER A 221 -0.59 -3.31 0.14
C SER A 221 -1.93 -3.49 -0.57
N ASN A 222 -3.03 -3.29 0.17
CA ASN A 222 -4.38 -3.26 -0.40
C ASN A 222 -4.52 -2.15 -1.46
N THR A 223 -3.94 -0.98 -1.23
CA THR A 223 -3.98 0.14 -2.17
C THR A 223 -3.38 -0.22 -3.53
N ALA A 224 -2.23 -0.91 -3.53
CA ALA A 224 -1.60 -1.35 -4.78
C ALA A 224 -2.44 -2.41 -5.51
N VAL A 225 -3.02 -3.36 -4.76
CA VAL A 225 -3.92 -4.38 -5.35
C VAL A 225 -5.17 -3.73 -5.95
N ASP A 226 -5.77 -2.77 -5.25
CA ASP A 226 -6.96 -2.06 -5.73
C ASP A 226 -6.65 -1.28 -7.01
N TRP A 227 -5.52 -0.59 -7.05
CA TRP A 227 -5.08 0.18 -8.21
C TRP A 227 -4.88 -0.69 -9.47
N ILE A 228 -4.13 -1.79 -9.35
CA ILE A 228 -3.91 -2.69 -10.50
C ILE A 228 -5.21 -3.38 -10.92
N SER A 229 -6.06 -3.76 -9.95
CA SER A 229 -7.37 -4.38 -10.23
C SER A 229 -8.28 -3.45 -11.02
N GLU A 230 -8.35 -2.16 -10.64
CA GLU A 230 -9.13 -1.17 -11.36
C GLU A 230 -8.65 -1.02 -12.81
N LYS A 231 -7.34 -0.94 -13.04
CA LYS A 231 -6.76 -0.84 -14.39
C LYS A 231 -7.03 -2.09 -15.23
N LEU A 232 -7.02 -3.27 -14.62
CA LEU A 232 -7.37 -4.51 -15.30
C LEU A 232 -8.86 -4.55 -15.67
N VAL A 233 -9.75 -4.11 -14.79
CA VAL A 233 -11.19 -3.98 -15.10
C VAL A 233 -11.43 -2.98 -16.23
N ASP A 234 -10.74 -1.84 -16.23
CA ASP A 234 -10.80 -0.86 -17.32
C ASP A 234 -10.34 -1.44 -18.66
N ARG A 235 -9.40 -2.39 -18.64
CA ARG A 235 -8.93 -3.13 -19.81
C ARG A 235 -9.90 -4.24 -20.27
N GLY A 236 -11.00 -4.46 -19.54
CA GLY A 236 -12.01 -5.49 -19.85
C GLY A 236 -11.69 -6.87 -19.27
N VAL A 237 -10.78 -6.96 -18.31
CA VAL A 237 -10.43 -8.22 -17.64
C VAL A 237 -11.41 -8.51 -16.50
N ASN A 238 -11.88 -9.75 -16.41
CA ASN A 238 -12.72 -10.17 -15.28
C ASN A 238 -11.85 -10.47 -14.07
N VAL A 239 -11.84 -9.53 -13.10
CA VAL A 239 -11.06 -9.61 -11.87
C VAL A 239 -11.93 -10.06 -10.71
N LEU A 240 -11.44 -11.01 -9.91
CA LEU A 240 -11.99 -11.39 -8.60
C LEU A 240 -11.02 -10.94 -7.52
N ARG A 241 -11.41 -9.90 -6.77
CA ARG A 241 -10.62 -9.31 -5.70
C ARG A 241 -10.90 -10.04 -4.38
N ILE A 242 -9.89 -10.66 -3.81
CA ILE A 242 -9.96 -11.26 -2.47
C ILE A 242 -9.62 -10.20 -1.43
N GLY A 243 -10.55 -9.90 -0.56
CA GLY A 243 -10.47 -8.83 0.43
C GLY A 243 -11.27 -7.58 0.03
N ASN A 244 -11.47 -6.68 0.98
CA ASN A 244 -12.18 -5.44 0.76
C ASN A 244 -11.23 -4.33 0.30
N PRO A 245 -11.65 -3.46 -0.65
CA PRO A 245 -10.83 -2.35 -1.10
C PRO A 245 -10.66 -1.30 0.00
N THR A 246 -9.54 -0.58 -0.03
CA THR A 246 -9.23 0.51 0.91
C THR A 246 -10.06 1.76 0.66
N ARG A 247 -10.54 1.94 -0.58
CA ARG A 247 -11.42 3.04 -0.97
C ARG A 247 -12.72 2.48 -1.50
N VAL A 248 -13.81 2.99 -0.96
CA VAL A 248 -15.16 2.56 -1.33
C VAL A 248 -15.67 3.43 -2.47
N ASN A 249 -15.66 2.88 -3.67
CA ASN A 249 -16.55 3.32 -4.74
C ASN A 249 -17.30 2.10 -5.30
N ASP A 250 -18.45 2.34 -5.90
CA ASP A 250 -19.30 1.26 -6.41
C ASP A 250 -18.60 0.40 -7.46
N LYS A 251 -17.71 1.00 -8.25
CA LYS A 251 -16.93 0.30 -9.25
C LYS A 251 -15.99 -0.72 -8.62
N MET A 252 -15.23 -0.33 -7.60
CA MET A 252 -14.28 -1.21 -6.92
C MET A 252 -14.99 -2.33 -6.16
N LEU A 253 -16.12 -2.03 -5.52
CA LEU A 253 -16.92 -3.03 -4.81
C LEU A 253 -17.47 -4.11 -5.74
N SER A 254 -17.81 -3.77 -6.97
CA SER A 254 -18.49 -4.68 -7.92
C SER A 254 -17.66 -5.91 -8.30
N PHE A 255 -16.33 -5.86 -8.22
CA PHE A 255 -15.44 -6.99 -8.53
C PHE A 255 -14.82 -7.67 -7.29
N THR A 256 -15.21 -7.25 -6.08
CA THR A 256 -14.81 -7.96 -4.86
C THR A 256 -15.53 -9.30 -4.76
N TYR A 257 -14.83 -10.29 -4.18
CA TYR A 257 -15.40 -11.63 -3.93
C TYR A 257 -16.72 -11.55 -3.14
N GLU A 258 -16.75 -10.73 -2.08
CA GLU A 258 -17.92 -10.61 -1.21
C GLU A 258 -19.14 -10.11 -1.98
N ARG A 259 -19.01 -9.05 -2.79
CA ARG A 259 -20.10 -8.51 -3.61
C ARG A 259 -20.55 -9.45 -4.71
N ARG A 260 -19.60 -10.11 -5.38
CA ARG A 260 -19.96 -11.11 -6.40
C ARG A 260 -20.65 -12.33 -5.80
N PHE A 261 -20.25 -12.73 -4.61
CA PHE A 261 -20.91 -13.81 -3.87
C PHE A 261 -22.35 -13.42 -3.53
N GLU A 262 -22.59 -12.22 -2.98
CA GLU A 262 -23.92 -11.68 -2.70
C GLU A 262 -24.82 -11.56 -3.92
N ASN A 263 -24.26 -11.14 -5.05
CA ASN A 263 -25.01 -10.93 -6.29
C ASN A 263 -25.18 -12.21 -7.12
N HIS A 264 -24.69 -13.35 -6.65
CA HIS A 264 -24.82 -14.61 -7.36
C HIS A 264 -26.30 -15.10 -7.36
N PRO A 265 -26.83 -15.63 -8.47
CA PRO A 265 -28.23 -16.07 -8.57
C PRO A 265 -28.65 -17.10 -7.50
N LEU A 266 -27.72 -17.93 -7.04
CA LEU A 266 -27.98 -18.95 -6.00
C LEU A 266 -27.86 -18.39 -4.56
N TYR A 267 -27.39 -17.19 -4.38
CA TYR A 267 -27.19 -16.61 -3.05
C TYR A 267 -28.46 -16.44 -2.23
N PRO A 268 -29.62 -16.00 -2.79
CA PRO A 268 -30.87 -15.89 -2.02
C PRO A 268 -31.31 -17.21 -1.40
N GLU A 269 -31.17 -18.34 -2.11
CA GLU A 269 -31.44 -19.67 -1.58
C GLU A 269 -30.50 -20.01 -0.42
N LEU A 270 -29.21 -19.82 -0.62
CA LEU A 270 -28.19 -20.04 0.41
C LEU A 270 -28.45 -19.20 1.66
N TRP A 271 -28.76 -17.92 1.49
CA TRP A 271 -29.08 -17.03 2.59
C TRP A 271 -30.30 -17.46 3.38
N SER A 272 -31.39 -17.87 2.68
CA SER A 272 -32.59 -18.41 3.31
C SER A 272 -32.29 -19.66 4.15
N ILE A 273 -31.50 -20.59 3.61
CA ILE A 273 -31.09 -21.81 4.33
C ILE A 273 -30.25 -21.46 5.57
N ARG A 274 -29.30 -20.56 5.46
CA ARG A 274 -28.46 -20.11 6.58
C ARG A 274 -29.30 -19.45 7.69
N LYS A 275 -30.31 -18.65 7.32
CA LYS A 275 -31.26 -18.06 8.26
C LYS A 275 -32.06 -19.15 9.00
N ASN A 276 -32.63 -20.10 8.24
CA ASN A 276 -33.37 -21.23 8.81
C ASN A 276 -32.49 -22.06 9.75
N LEU A 277 -31.24 -22.31 9.43
CA LEU A 277 -30.30 -23.02 10.29
C LEU A 277 -30.06 -22.32 11.64
N ARG A 278 -29.94 -20.98 11.62
CA ARG A 278 -29.80 -20.17 12.85
C ARG A 278 -31.07 -20.28 13.74
N GLU A 279 -32.24 -20.15 13.12
CA GLU A 279 -33.52 -20.26 13.81
C GLU A 279 -33.73 -21.66 14.41
N LEU A 280 -33.46 -22.73 13.64
CA LEU A 280 -33.53 -24.12 14.12
C LEU A 280 -32.50 -24.38 15.22
N GLY A 281 -31.30 -23.83 15.13
CA GLY A 281 -30.28 -23.95 16.18
C GLY A 281 -30.72 -23.32 17.52
N SER A 282 -31.44 -22.23 17.47
CA SER A 282 -32.00 -21.59 18.67
C SER A 282 -33.16 -22.41 19.30
N ARG A 283 -34.00 -23.01 18.44
CA ARG A 283 -35.09 -23.88 18.87
C ARG A 283 -34.58 -25.22 19.47
N ALA A 284 -33.55 -25.82 18.84
CA ALA A 284 -32.95 -27.07 19.33
C ALA A 284 -32.37 -26.96 20.75
N ARG A 285 -31.96 -25.78 21.16
CA ARG A 285 -31.48 -25.53 22.54
C ARG A 285 -32.59 -25.50 23.59
N ARG A 286 -33.83 -25.26 23.19
CA ARG A 286 -34.99 -25.06 24.08
C ARG A 286 -35.99 -26.21 24.08
N GLY A 287 -35.92 -27.20 23.13
CA GLY A 287 -36.90 -28.26 22.92
C GLY A 287 -36.66 -29.54 23.74
N SER A 288 -37.64 -30.43 23.74
CA SER A 288 -37.57 -31.79 24.33
C SER A 288 -36.61 -32.72 23.54
N TYR A 289 -36.30 -33.91 24.07
CA TYR A 289 -35.34 -34.84 23.46
C TYR A 289 -35.77 -35.29 22.05
N ASP A 290 -37.04 -35.69 21.88
CA ASP A 290 -37.58 -36.18 20.60
C ASP A 290 -37.66 -35.07 19.54
N GLU A 291 -38.04 -33.87 19.95
CA GLU A 291 -38.01 -32.68 19.07
C GLU A 291 -36.59 -32.34 18.59
N ARG A 292 -35.58 -32.57 19.45
CA ARG A 292 -34.17 -32.33 19.09
C ARG A 292 -33.67 -33.25 17.99
N GLU A 293 -34.10 -34.52 17.96
CA GLU A 293 -33.66 -35.47 16.95
C GLU A 293 -34.23 -35.15 15.56
N GLY A 294 -35.51 -34.82 15.46
CA GLY A 294 -36.13 -34.34 14.23
C GLY A 294 -35.53 -33.05 13.69
N VAL A 295 -35.24 -32.10 14.60
CA VAL A 295 -34.57 -30.85 14.26
C VAL A 295 -33.14 -31.09 13.75
N ARG A 296 -32.37 -31.99 14.40
CA ARG A 296 -31.00 -32.34 13.98
C ARG A 296 -30.95 -32.92 12.57
N SER A 297 -31.85 -33.87 12.24
CA SER A 297 -31.95 -34.47 10.91
C SER A 297 -32.26 -33.40 9.82
N ARG A 298 -33.18 -32.48 10.13
CA ARG A 298 -33.51 -31.36 9.25
C ARG A 298 -32.33 -30.41 9.09
N MET A 299 -31.64 -30.06 10.18
CA MET A 299 -30.46 -29.23 10.16
C MET A 299 -29.32 -29.85 9.34
N SER A 300 -29.13 -31.18 9.43
CA SER A 300 -28.10 -31.86 8.62
C SER A 300 -28.37 -31.68 7.11
N ARG A 301 -29.59 -31.99 6.66
CA ARG A 301 -29.97 -31.82 5.23
C ARG A 301 -29.82 -30.38 4.75
N LEU A 302 -30.18 -29.40 5.58
CA LEU A 302 -30.01 -27.99 5.24
C LEU A 302 -28.54 -27.59 5.19
N ARG A 303 -27.69 -28.12 6.09
CA ARG A 303 -26.23 -27.89 6.02
C ARG A 303 -25.61 -28.46 4.74
N ASP A 304 -26.00 -29.69 4.39
CA ASP A 304 -25.51 -30.35 3.16
C ASP A 304 -25.88 -29.51 1.92
N ARG A 305 -27.14 -29.03 1.86
CA ARG A 305 -27.59 -28.15 0.76
C ARG A 305 -26.86 -26.81 0.75
N ALA A 306 -26.68 -26.18 1.92
CA ALA A 306 -25.93 -24.93 2.03
C ALA A 306 -24.48 -25.09 1.57
N THR A 307 -23.84 -26.20 1.97
CA THR A 307 -22.48 -26.53 1.55
C THR A 307 -22.39 -26.73 0.04
N ALA A 308 -23.34 -27.47 -0.55
CA ALA A 308 -23.39 -27.68 -2.01
C ALA A 308 -23.55 -26.37 -2.78
N LEU A 309 -24.44 -25.48 -2.32
CA LEU A 309 -24.64 -24.15 -2.93
C LEU A 309 -23.38 -23.27 -2.78
N GLU A 310 -22.75 -23.28 -1.62
CA GLU A 310 -21.51 -22.50 -1.40
C GLU A 310 -20.38 -22.99 -2.32
N ILE A 311 -20.21 -24.29 -2.46
CA ILE A 311 -19.23 -24.88 -3.39
C ILE A 311 -19.54 -24.47 -4.83
N GLN A 312 -20.80 -24.54 -5.23
CA GLN A 312 -21.22 -24.18 -6.59
C GLN A 312 -20.95 -22.69 -6.87
N ILE A 313 -21.38 -21.79 -6.00
CA ILE A 313 -21.13 -20.34 -6.13
C ILE A 313 -19.63 -20.07 -6.23
N ASN A 314 -18.82 -20.66 -5.35
CA ASN A 314 -17.38 -20.49 -5.35
C ASN A 314 -16.75 -21.00 -6.65
N SER A 315 -17.15 -22.19 -7.12
CA SER A 315 -16.64 -22.73 -8.39
C SER A 315 -16.96 -21.78 -9.55
N GLU A 316 -18.20 -21.34 -9.67
CA GLU A 316 -18.60 -20.43 -10.75
C GLU A 316 -17.89 -19.08 -10.71
N LEU A 317 -17.69 -18.49 -9.51
CA LEU A 317 -16.97 -17.22 -9.35
C LEU A 317 -15.50 -17.36 -9.71
N PHE A 318 -14.83 -18.40 -9.21
CA PHE A 318 -13.40 -18.61 -9.46
C PHE A 318 -13.12 -19.07 -10.90
N ASP A 319 -13.92 -19.94 -11.44
CA ASP A 319 -13.75 -20.45 -12.82
C ASP A 319 -14.08 -19.38 -13.88
N GLY A 320 -14.98 -18.45 -13.55
CA GLY A 320 -15.31 -17.31 -14.40
C GLY A 320 -14.33 -16.14 -14.33
N ALA A 321 -13.44 -16.10 -13.34
CA ALA A 321 -12.47 -15.03 -13.19
C ALA A 321 -11.21 -15.28 -14.02
N HIS A 322 -10.74 -14.23 -14.73
CA HIS A 322 -9.47 -14.27 -15.45
C HIS A 322 -8.29 -13.95 -14.52
N VAL A 323 -8.50 -13.03 -13.58
CA VAL A 323 -7.51 -12.61 -12.59
C VAL A 323 -8.07 -12.80 -11.19
N ILE A 324 -7.31 -13.47 -10.36
CA ILE A 324 -7.49 -13.45 -8.90
C ILE A 324 -6.52 -12.41 -8.34
N ALA A 325 -7.03 -11.40 -7.66
CA ALA A 325 -6.23 -10.32 -7.08
C ALA A 325 -6.29 -10.32 -5.56
N SER A 326 -5.16 -10.25 -4.90
CA SER A 326 -5.06 -10.22 -3.44
C SER A 326 -3.77 -9.57 -2.95
N THR A 327 -3.70 -9.22 -1.65
CA THR A 327 -2.38 -8.96 -1.06
C THR A 327 -1.56 -10.26 -1.00
N LEU A 328 -0.25 -10.15 -0.86
CA LEU A 328 0.63 -11.32 -0.75
C LEU A 328 0.21 -12.24 0.41
N VAL A 329 -0.07 -11.68 1.58
CA VAL A 329 -0.52 -12.46 2.74
C VAL A 329 -1.89 -13.08 2.49
N SER A 330 -2.82 -12.33 1.89
CA SER A 330 -4.17 -12.83 1.57
C SER A 330 -4.18 -13.90 0.47
N SER A 331 -3.10 -14.09 -0.27
CA SER A 331 -2.98 -15.22 -1.20
C SER A 331 -2.99 -16.59 -0.49
N ASN A 332 -2.78 -16.61 0.83
CA ASN A 332 -2.95 -17.81 1.66
C ASN A 332 -4.39 -18.04 2.14
N HIS A 333 -5.35 -17.25 1.67
CA HIS A 333 -6.74 -17.38 2.07
C HIS A 333 -7.30 -18.77 1.70
N ARG A 334 -8.15 -19.33 2.57
CA ARG A 334 -8.74 -20.68 2.41
C ARG A 334 -9.41 -20.92 1.05
N LEU A 335 -9.98 -19.90 0.44
CA LEU A 335 -10.60 -19.98 -0.89
C LEU A 335 -9.60 -20.29 -2.01
N LEU A 336 -8.31 -20.05 -1.79
CA LEU A 336 -7.23 -20.32 -2.72
C LEU A 336 -6.48 -21.63 -2.40
N ASN A 337 -6.91 -22.37 -1.39
CA ASN A 337 -6.30 -23.65 -1.04
C ASN A 337 -6.46 -24.66 -2.19
N GLY A 338 -5.37 -25.32 -2.54
CA GLY A 338 -5.32 -26.30 -3.63
C GLY A 338 -5.33 -25.69 -5.04
N ARG A 339 -5.50 -24.38 -5.20
CA ARG A 339 -5.41 -23.70 -6.50
C ARG A 339 -3.96 -23.42 -6.88
N ARG A 340 -3.65 -23.65 -8.15
CA ARG A 340 -2.35 -23.32 -8.74
C ARG A 340 -2.57 -22.44 -9.97
N PHE A 341 -1.60 -21.56 -10.19
CA PHE A 341 -1.63 -20.60 -11.29
C PHE A 341 -0.41 -20.81 -12.17
N GLY A 342 -0.55 -20.68 -13.47
CA GLY A 342 0.58 -20.72 -14.39
C GLY A 342 1.52 -19.55 -14.16
N THR A 343 0.96 -18.35 -13.92
CA THR A 343 1.72 -17.13 -13.71
C THR A 343 1.21 -16.35 -12.49
N LEU A 344 2.16 -15.91 -11.67
CA LEU A 344 1.97 -14.93 -10.61
C LEU A 344 2.61 -13.60 -11.04
N PHE A 345 1.85 -12.52 -10.92
CA PHE A 345 2.35 -11.14 -11.05
C PHE A 345 2.37 -10.48 -9.68
N ILE A 346 3.51 -9.94 -9.29
CA ILE A 346 3.65 -9.15 -8.05
C ILE A 346 3.95 -7.72 -8.45
N ASP A 347 2.99 -6.81 -8.20
CA ASP A 347 3.20 -5.38 -8.38
C ASP A 347 3.80 -4.76 -7.11
N GLU A 348 4.51 -3.65 -7.26
CA GLU A 348 5.26 -2.99 -6.19
C GLU A 348 6.18 -3.96 -5.43
N ALA A 349 6.82 -4.87 -6.16
CA ALA A 349 7.67 -5.92 -5.59
C ALA A 349 8.89 -5.38 -4.83
N ALA A 350 9.33 -4.16 -5.13
CA ALA A 350 10.40 -3.49 -4.41
C ALA A 350 10.02 -3.08 -2.98
N GLN A 351 8.73 -3.08 -2.63
CA GLN A 351 8.22 -2.79 -1.29
C GLN A 351 7.77 -4.03 -0.53
N ALA A 352 7.86 -5.19 -1.14
CA ALA A 352 7.41 -6.45 -0.55
C ALA A 352 8.53 -7.13 0.22
N LEU A 353 8.24 -7.57 1.44
CA LEU A 353 9.12 -8.48 2.16
C LEU A 353 9.30 -9.77 1.36
N GLU A 354 10.53 -10.27 1.28
CA GLU A 354 10.81 -11.53 0.56
C GLU A 354 9.95 -12.69 1.09
N ALA A 355 9.81 -12.81 2.41
CA ALA A 355 8.99 -13.85 3.03
C ALA A 355 7.52 -13.79 2.58
N ALA A 356 6.97 -12.59 2.39
CA ALA A 356 5.62 -12.41 1.88
C ALA A 356 5.49 -12.84 0.41
N CYS A 357 6.49 -12.58 -0.42
CA CYS A 357 6.52 -13.05 -1.81
C CYS A 357 6.43 -14.57 -1.91
N TRP A 358 7.12 -15.29 -1.04
CA TRP A 358 7.10 -16.76 -1.03
C TRP A 358 5.73 -17.35 -0.71
N ILE A 359 4.86 -16.62 0.01
CA ILE A 359 3.47 -17.05 0.23
C ILE A 359 2.75 -17.27 -1.10
N ALA A 360 2.84 -16.31 -2.01
CA ALA A 360 2.19 -16.37 -3.32
C ALA A 360 2.94 -17.27 -4.31
N ILE A 361 4.28 -17.26 -4.29
CA ILE A 361 5.12 -18.04 -5.20
C ILE A 361 4.86 -19.54 -5.07
N ARG A 362 4.53 -20.04 -3.89
CA ARG A 362 4.13 -21.44 -3.67
C ARG A 362 2.99 -21.89 -4.56
N LYS A 363 2.16 -20.97 -5.06
CA LYS A 363 0.95 -21.24 -5.86
C LYS A 363 1.15 -21.10 -7.37
N ALA A 364 2.34 -20.78 -7.83
CA ALA A 364 2.59 -20.44 -9.23
C ALA A 364 3.72 -21.25 -9.85
N ASP A 365 3.69 -21.37 -11.19
CA ASP A 365 4.71 -22.04 -11.96
C ASP A 365 5.78 -21.08 -12.52
N ARG A 366 5.43 -19.79 -12.67
CA ARG A 366 6.36 -18.71 -12.99
C ARG A 366 5.95 -17.41 -12.29
N VAL A 367 6.90 -16.48 -12.19
CA VAL A 367 6.74 -15.23 -11.44
C VAL A 367 7.17 -14.04 -12.28
N VAL A 368 6.33 -13.01 -12.30
CA VAL A 368 6.65 -11.70 -12.87
C VAL A 368 6.67 -10.68 -11.74
N LEU A 369 7.80 -10.03 -11.55
CA LEU A 369 7.98 -8.99 -10.54
C LEU A 369 7.98 -7.63 -11.23
N ALA A 370 7.17 -6.69 -10.74
CA ALA A 370 7.15 -5.32 -11.23
C ALA A 370 7.39 -4.34 -10.08
N GLY A 371 8.20 -3.33 -10.31
CA GLY A 371 8.53 -2.35 -9.28
C GLY A 371 9.69 -1.45 -9.68
N ALA A 372 10.14 -0.63 -8.73
CA ALA A 372 11.31 0.24 -8.86
C ALA A 372 12.16 0.13 -7.60
N HIS A 373 13.23 -0.68 -7.66
CA HIS A 373 14.09 -0.94 -6.49
C HIS A 373 14.88 0.28 -5.99
N CYS A 374 14.96 1.34 -6.78
CA CYS A 374 15.54 2.62 -6.36
C CYS A 374 14.50 3.55 -5.66
N GLN A 375 13.30 3.06 -5.41
CA GLN A 375 12.27 3.72 -4.61
C GLN A 375 12.20 3.12 -3.19
N LEU A 376 11.09 3.38 -2.46
CA LEU A 376 10.99 2.94 -1.07
C LEU A 376 11.12 1.43 -0.91
N PRO A 377 11.88 0.98 0.09
CA PRO A 377 11.95 -0.41 0.50
C PRO A 377 10.73 -0.80 1.33
N PRO A 378 10.60 -2.09 1.71
CA PRO A 378 9.65 -2.51 2.73
C PRO A 378 9.81 -1.72 4.04
N THR A 379 8.71 -1.44 4.71
CA THR A 379 8.76 -0.81 6.03
C THR A 379 9.21 -1.84 7.06
N ILE A 380 10.35 -1.59 7.70
CA ILE A 380 10.93 -2.42 8.76
C ILE A 380 11.14 -1.54 9.99
N LYS A 381 10.68 -1.96 11.14
CA LYS A 381 10.76 -1.20 12.39
C LYS A 381 12.01 -1.51 13.20
N CYS A 382 12.49 -2.74 13.12
CA CYS A 382 13.70 -3.18 13.79
C CYS A 382 14.93 -2.82 12.95
N TYR A 383 15.73 -1.87 13.43
CA TYR A 383 16.94 -1.40 12.74
C TYR A 383 17.97 -2.51 12.52
N GLU A 384 18.15 -3.40 13.51
CA GLU A 384 19.08 -4.54 13.39
C GLU A 384 18.60 -5.55 12.35
N ALA A 385 17.28 -5.76 12.23
CA ALA A 385 16.71 -6.63 11.20
C ALA A 385 16.93 -6.05 9.79
N ALA A 386 16.76 -4.74 9.63
CA ALA A 386 17.02 -4.04 8.37
C ALA A 386 18.50 -4.17 7.98
N ARG A 387 19.44 -3.86 8.91
CA ARG A 387 20.89 -4.05 8.70
C ARG A 387 21.28 -5.50 8.42
N GLY A 388 20.56 -6.45 9.01
CA GLY A 388 20.73 -7.89 8.76
C GLY A 388 20.27 -8.36 7.38
N GLY A 389 19.74 -7.46 6.55
CA GLY A 389 19.35 -7.72 5.17
C GLY A 389 17.86 -7.93 4.94
N LEU A 390 17.00 -7.75 5.96
CA LEU A 390 15.55 -7.91 5.81
C LEU A 390 14.95 -6.89 4.80
N GLU A 391 15.55 -5.71 4.66
CA GLU A 391 15.13 -4.69 3.69
C GLU A 391 15.47 -5.02 2.23
N ARG A 392 16.38 -6.01 2.01
CA ARG A 392 16.74 -6.44 0.67
C ARG A 392 15.64 -7.33 0.10
N THR A 393 14.88 -6.80 -0.85
CA THR A 393 13.74 -7.50 -1.44
C THR A 393 14.13 -8.63 -2.37
N LEU A 394 13.19 -9.56 -2.63
CA LEU A 394 13.39 -10.61 -3.63
C LEU A 394 13.66 -10.00 -5.02
N MET A 395 12.92 -8.94 -5.39
CA MET A 395 13.14 -8.24 -6.66
C MET A 395 14.58 -7.73 -6.78
N GLU A 396 15.12 -7.09 -5.75
CA GLU A 396 16.47 -6.56 -5.73
C GLU A 396 17.52 -7.69 -5.88
N LYS A 397 17.30 -8.82 -5.22
CA LYS A 397 18.14 -10.02 -5.37
C LYS A 397 18.14 -10.54 -6.82
N VAL A 398 16.96 -10.65 -7.42
CA VAL A 398 16.83 -11.15 -8.80
C VAL A 398 17.41 -10.17 -9.81
N VAL A 399 17.21 -8.86 -9.64
CA VAL A 399 17.84 -7.82 -10.49
C VAL A 399 19.36 -7.97 -10.48
N SER A 400 19.94 -8.18 -9.30
CA SER A 400 21.40 -8.34 -9.16
C SER A 400 21.92 -9.66 -9.76
N ASN A 401 21.18 -10.76 -9.58
CA ASN A 401 21.63 -12.11 -9.95
C ASN A 401 21.28 -12.50 -11.40
N LYS A 402 20.24 -11.90 -11.97
CA LYS A 402 19.64 -12.26 -13.26
C LYS A 402 19.37 -11.04 -14.15
N PRO A 403 20.39 -10.28 -14.54
CA PRO A 403 20.18 -9.08 -15.37
C PRO A 403 19.46 -9.38 -16.69
N ALA A 404 19.59 -10.58 -17.24
CA ALA A 404 18.93 -10.98 -18.48
C ALA A 404 17.41 -11.05 -18.41
N VAL A 405 16.82 -11.20 -17.21
CA VAL A 405 15.35 -11.24 -17.03
C VAL A 405 14.74 -9.86 -16.80
N VAL A 406 15.56 -8.82 -16.66
CA VAL A 406 15.14 -7.45 -16.33
C VAL A 406 14.86 -6.67 -17.60
N SER A 407 13.71 -5.99 -17.63
CA SER A 407 13.38 -4.98 -18.63
C SER A 407 13.22 -3.63 -17.95
N LEU A 408 14.09 -2.67 -18.28
CA LEU A 408 14.00 -1.30 -17.79
C LEU A 408 13.12 -0.49 -18.72
N LEU A 409 12.08 0.13 -18.17
CA LEU A 409 11.28 1.14 -18.86
C LEU A 409 12.04 2.46 -18.84
N LYS A 410 12.28 3.08 -20.00
CA LYS A 410 13.20 4.22 -20.13
C LYS A 410 12.49 5.55 -20.37
N VAL A 411 11.33 5.53 -21.03
CA VAL A 411 10.60 6.76 -21.35
C VAL A 411 9.61 7.09 -20.24
N GLN A 412 9.76 8.25 -19.62
CA GLN A 412 8.87 8.73 -18.58
C GLN A 412 7.94 9.85 -19.10
N TYR A 413 6.70 9.85 -18.60
CA TYR A 413 5.59 10.71 -19.05
C TYR A 413 5.09 11.67 -17.94
N ARG A 414 5.89 11.88 -16.91
CA ARG A 414 5.51 12.66 -15.73
C ARG A 414 6.24 14.00 -15.66
N MET A 415 7.56 13.94 -15.62
CA MET A 415 8.40 15.06 -15.19
C MET A 415 8.93 15.87 -16.36
N HIS A 416 9.03 17.18 -16.15
CA HIS A 416 9.92 18.03 -16.94
C HIS A 416 11.33 17.41 -16.98
N GLU A 417 12.01 17.53 -18.13
CA GLU A 417 13.31 16.89 -18.36
C GLU A 417 14.37 17.29 -17.31
N GLU A 418 14.40 18.56 -16.92
CA GLU A 418 15.39 19.04 -15.92
C GLU A 418 15.15 18.45 -14.53
N ILE A 419 13.91 18.16 -14.14
CA ILE A 419 13.58 17.47 -12.88
C ILE A 419 14.04 16.02 -12.95
N MET A 420 13.88 15.39 -14.10
CA MET A 420 14.24 13.97 -14.32
C MET A 420 15.75 13.74 -14.39
N LYS A 421 16.54 14.69 -14.92
CA LYS A 421 17.96 14.47 -15.24
C LYS A 421 18.79 13.98 -14.06
N PHE A 422 18.66 14.61 -12.89
CA PHE A 422 19.45 14.21 -11.74
C PHE A 422 19.06 12.83 -11.21
N PRO A 423 17.77 12.50 -10.96
CA PRO A 423 17.37 11.13 -10.65
C PRO A 423 17.80 10.09 -11.69
N SER A 424 17.73 10.43 -12.97
CA SER A 424 18.18 9.55 -14.04
C SER A 424 19.66 9.21 -13.92
N GLN A 425 20.51 10.21 -13.72
CA GLN A 425 21.97 10.01 -13.59
C GLN A 425 22.34 9.26 -12.32
N TRP A 426 21.71 9.58 -11.20
CA TRP A 426 22.08 9.02 -9.90
C TRP A 426 21.56 7.59 -9.68
N PHE A 427 20.31 7.31 -10.08
CA PHE A 427 19.62 6.06 -9.76
C PHE A 427 19.47 5.12 -10.96
N TYR A 428 19.51 5.63 -12.18
CA TYR A 428 19.13 4.86 -13.39
C TYR A 428 20.19 4.95 -14.50
N ASN A 429 21.45 5.18 -14.14
CA ASN A 429 22.60 5.23 -15.05
C ASN A 429 22.44 6.19 -16.25
N GLY A 430 21.63 7.24 -16.11
CA GLY A 430 21.34 8.19 -17.19
C GLY A 430 20.43 7.64 -18.29
N GLU A 431 19.75 6.51 -18.07
CA GLU A 431 18.97 5.83 -19.10
C GLU A 431 17.53 6.34 -19.26
N LEU A 432 17.05 7.24 -18.38
CA LEU A 432 15.71 7.80 -18.52
C LEU A 432 15.67 8.90 -19.57
N GLU A 433 14.58 8.91 -20.32
CA GLU A 433 14.25 9.91 -21.33
C GLU A 433 12.89 10.51 -21.05
N ALA A 434 12.75 11.83 -21.21
CA ALA A 434 11.45 12.48 -21.12
C ALA A 434 10.70 12.34 -22.44
N ALA A 435 9.44 11.92 -22.37
CA ALA A 435 8.55 11.93 -23.53
C ALA A 435 8.39 13.37 -24.07
N SER A 436 8.19 13.51 -25.36
CA SER A 436 8.12 14.83 -26.02
C SER A 436 7.08 15.77 -25.41
N GLU A 437 5.93 15.22 -25.01
CA GLU A 437 4.80 15.96 -24.43
C GLU A 437 5.07 16.52 -23.02
N VAL A 438 6.02 15.99 -22.28
CA VAL A 438 6.35 16.44 -20.91
C VAL A 438 7.72 17.10 -20.82
N ARG A 439 8.56 16.96 -21.82
CA ARG A 439 9.97 17.38 -21.81
C ARG A 439 10.18 18.81 -21.33
N TYR A 440 9.37 19.73 -21.82
CA TYR A 440 9.46 21.16 -21.53
C TYR A 440 8.18 21.72 -20.92
N ARG A 441 7.33 20.85 -20.36
CA ARG A 441 6.08 21.25 -19.77
C ARG A 441 6.30 22.07 -18.51
N GLY A 442 5.82 23.30 -18.50
CA GLY A 442 5.93 24.24 -17.39
C GLY A 442 4.63 24.99 -17.13
N ILE A 443 4.56 25.70 -16.00
CA ILE A 443 3.41 26.53 -15.61
C ILE A 443 3.60 27.98 -16.03
N LEU A 444 4.78 28.51 -15.81
CA LEU A 444 5.15 29.90 -16.12
C LEU A 444 6.24 29.92 -17.18
N ASP A 445 6.13 30.87 -18.10
CA ASP A 445 7.21 31.12 -19.06
C ASP A 445 8.46 31.57 -18.32
N TRP A 446 9.61 31.08 -18.76
CA TRP A 446 10.93 31.44 -18.20
C TRP A 446 11.13 31.08 -16.71
N ASP A 447 10.30 30.18 -16.15
CA ASP A 447 10.48 29.67 -14.81
C ASP A 447 11.45 28.46 -14.81
N THR A 448 12.35 28.42 -13.82
CA THR A 448 13.24 27.26 -13.67
C THR A 448 12.45 26.07 -13.10
N PRO A 449 12.50 24.88 -13.74
CA PRO A 449 11.72 23.72 -13.28
C PRO A 449 12.12 23.21 -11.90
N ILE A 450 13.37 23.38 -11.51
CA ILE A 450 13.90 22.96 -10.22
C ILE A 450 14.66 24.11 -9.56
N HIS A 451 14.37 24.36 -8.29
CA HIS A 451 14.96 25.44 -7.51
C HIS A 451 15.29 24.98 -6.09
N TRP A 452 16.46 25.44 -5.57
CA TRP A 452 16.86 25.22 -4.18
C TRP A 452 16.87 26.56 -3.44
N ILE A 453 16.15 26.63 -2.34
CA ILE A 453 16.18 27.77 -1.42
C ILE A 453 17.09 27.39 -0.28
N ASP A 454 18.28 27.99 -0.25
CA ASP A 454 19.28 27.75 0.76
C ASP A 454 19.00 28.58 2.02
N THR A 455 18.91 27.90 3.14
CA THR A 455 18.65 28.53 4.45
C THR A 455 19.91 28.68 5.31
N SER A 456 21.10 28.42 4.77
CA SER A 456 22.37 28.41 5.52
C SER A 456 22.69 29.76 6.19
N GLU A 457 22.34 30.89 5.57
CA GLU A 457 22.60 32.23 6.13
C GLU A 457 21.46 32.76 7.02
N MET A 458 20.39 31.97 7.22
CA MET A 458 19.18 32.42 7.91
C MET A 458 19.11 32.04 9.39
N ASP A 459 20.13 31.34 9.91
CA ASP A 459 20.20 30.81 11.29
C ASP A 459 18.93 30.03 11.72
N PHE A 460 18.37 29.26 10.77
CA PHE A 460 17.23 28.40 11.07
C PHE A 460 17.71 27.14 11.78
N LYS A 461 17.08 26.81 12.90
CA LYS A 461 17.48 25.66 13.74
C LYS A 461 16.43 24.55 13.73
N GLU A 462 16.92 23.33 13.61
CA GLU A 462 16.09 22.17 13.85
C GLU A 462 15.83 21.97 15.35
N GLU A 463 14.63 21.54 15.72
CA GLU A 463 14.23 21.24 17.08
C GLU A 463 13.79 19.78 17.21
N PHE A 464 14.07 19.17 18.36
CA PHE A 464 13.49 17.87 18.69
C PHE A 464 12.06 18.03 19.17
N VAL A 465 11.17 17.11 18.75
CA VAL A 465 9.78 17.10 19.16
C VAL A 465 9.43 15.76 19.80
N GLY A 466 9.08 15.82 21.09
CA GLY A 466 8.63 14.68 21.87
C GLY A 466 9.73 13.68 22.22
N GLU A 467 9.33 12.56 22.81
CA GLU A 467 10.24 11.45 23.22
C GLU A 467 10.70 10.58 22.02
N THR A 468 10.14 10.79 20.85
CA THR A 468 10.54 10.14 19.60
C THR A 468 11.46 11.08 18.84
N PHE A 469 12.47 10.55 18.13
CA PHE A 469 13.46 11.28 17.33
C PHE A 469 12.84 12.16 16.21
N GLY A 470 11.63 12.67 16.43
CA GLY A 470 10.95 13.62 15.56
C GLY A 470 11.69 14.95 15.52
N ARG A 471 11.77 15.55 14.33
CA ARG A 471 12.40 16.87 14.14
C ARG A 471 11.45 17.82 13.45
N ILE A 472 11.62 19.10 13.78
CA ILE A 472 10.87 20.20 13.19
C ILE A 472 11.82 21.38 12.98
N ASN A 473 11.60 22.12 11.90
CA ASN A 473 12.21 23.42 11.64
C ASN A 473 11.10 24.39 11.28
N LYS A 474 10.59 25.09 12.28
CA LYS A 474 9.42 25.98 12.12
C LYS A 474 9.71 27.14 11.18
N ALA A 475 10.92 27.69 11.28
CA ALA A 475 11.33 28.82 10.44
C ALA A 475 11.41 28.41 8.95
N GLU A 476 11.95 27.23 8.64
CA GLU A 476 11.95 26.66 7.29
C GLU A 476 10.53 26.41 6.77
N ALA A 477 9.63 25.90 7.63
CA ALA A 477 8.24 25.70 7.26
C ALA A 477 7.51 27.02 6.98
N ASP A 478 7.73 28.05 7.76
CA ASP A 478 7.13 29.37 7.58
C ASP A 478 7.68 30.04 6.30
N LEU A 479 8.97 29.87 6.00
CA LEU A 479 9.58 30.30 4.74
C LEU A 479 8.94 29.55 3.54
N LEU A 480 8.79 28.24 3.64
CA LEU A 480 8.13 27.44 2.60
C LEU A 480 6.74 27.98 2.28
N LEU A 481 5.94 28.27 3.29
CA LEU A 481 4.59 28.81 3.10
C LEU A 481 4.61 30.21 2.48
N SER A 482 5.60 31.03 2.81
CA SER A 482 5.80 32.32 2.17
C SER A 482 6.12 32.17 0.67
N GLU A 483 7.06 31.31 0.33
CA GLU A 483 7.43 31.03 -1.06
C GLU A 483 6.28 30.39 -1.85
N LEU A 484 5.52 29.50 -1.23
CA LEU A 484 4.31 28.92 -1.82
C LEU A 484 3.29 30.02 -2.19
N LYS A 485 3.04 30.97 -1.30
CA LYS A 485 2.12 32.10 -1.56
C LYS A 485 2.65 33.02 -2.67
N ILE A 486 3.95 33.30 -2.67
CA ILE A 486 4.59 34.07 -3.75
C ILE A 486 4.38 33.36 -5.09
N TYR A 487 4.59 32.05 -5.14
CA TYR A 487 4.42 31.28 -6.37
C TYR A 487 2.97 31.21 -6.83
N ILE A 488 2.01 31.04 -5.91
CA ILE A 488 0.55 31.12 -6.18
C ILE A 488 0.19 32.47 -6.80
N ASN A 489 0.71 33.57 -6.26
CA ASN A 489 0.45 34.92 -6.77
C ASN A 489 1.08 35.12 -8.18
N ARG A 490 2.25 34.56 -8.45
CA ARG A 490 2.87 34.60 -9.77
C ARG A 490 2.06 33.85 -10.84
N ILE A 491 1.45 32.73 -10.49
CA ILE A 491 0.59 31.95 -11.41
C ILE A 491 -0.75 32.67 -11.63
N SER A 492 -1.26 33.38 -10.67
CA SER A 492 -2.63 33.89 -10.53
C SER A 492 -3.61 32.85 -9.95
N GLY A 493 -4.30 33.24 -8.91
CA GLY A 493 -5.25 32.36 -8.23
C GLY A 493 -6.39 31.85 -9.11
N ASN A 494 -6.88 32.69 -10.04
CA ASN A 494 -7.92 32.28 -10.99
C ASN A 494 -7.42 31.15 -11.91
N ARG A 495 -6.24 31.29 -12.44
CA ARG A 495 -5.63 30.27 -13.32
C ARG A 495 -5.43 28.94 -12.57
N ILE A 496 -4.99 28.99 -11.30
CA ILE A 496 -4.82 27.78 -10.49
C ILE A 496 -6.14 27.01 -10.34
N LEU A 497 -7.25 27.73 -10.10
CA LEU A 497 -8.57 27.12 -9.93
C LEU A 497 -9.15 26.60 -11.26
N GLU A 498 -8.96 27.34 -12.35
CA GLU A 498 -9.43 26.96 -13.69
C GLU A 498 -8.70 25.74 -14.24
N GLU A 499 -7.37 25.75 -14.18
CA GLU A 499 -6.51 24.66 -14.67
C GLU A 499 -6.33 23.53 -13.65
N LYS A 500 -6.85 23.70 -12.41
CA LYS A 500 -6.70 22.75 -11.29
C LYS A 500 -5.26 22.38 -11.00
N ILE A 501 -4.37 23.38 -11.02
CA ILE A 501 -2.95 23.18 -10.71
C ILE A 501 -2.83 22.70 -9.27
N ASP A 502 -2.27 21.53 -9.08
CA ASP A 502 -2.17 20.88 -7.76
C ASP A 502 -0.76 21.01 -7.17
N PHE A 503 -0.73 21.07 -5.83
CA PHE A 503 0.48 21.31 -5.05
C PHE A 503 0.70 20.17 -4.07
N GLY A 504 1.92 19.68 -4.00
CA GLY A 504 2.38 18.76 -2.97
C GLY A 504 3.43 19.42 -2.08
N ILE A 505 3.30 19.21 -0.78
CA ILE A 505 4.28 19.65 0.20
C ILE A 505 4.77 18.41 0.94
N ILE A 506 6.06 18.15 0.86
CA ILE A 506 6.68 16.92 1.34
C ILE A 506 7.73 17.25 2.40
N SER A 507 7.74 16.50 3.48
CA SER A 507 8.84 16.51 4.44
C SER A 507 9.14 15.09 4.93
N PRO A 508 10.39 14.74 5.23
CA PRO A 508 10.73 13.43 5.80
C PRO A 508 10.24 13.25 7.24
N TYR A 509 9.83 14.32 7.92
CA TYR A 509 9.46 14.30 9.35
C TYR A 509 7.97 14.58 9.58
N LYS A 510 7.27 13.67 10.26
CA LYS A 510 5.84 13.81 10.59
C LYS A 510 5.52 15.09 11.37
N ALA A 511 6.42 15.51 12.28
CA ALA A 511 6.22 16.74 13.05
C ALA A 511 6.19 17.98 12.14
N GLN A 512 7.07 18.05 11.15
CA GLN A 512 7.09 19.12 10.15
C GLN A 512 5.83 19.12 9.29
N VAL A 513 5.40 17.94 8.83
CA VAL A 513 4.16 17.78 8.06
C VAL A 513 2.96 18.26 8.86
N GLN A 514 2.85 17.90 10.14
CA GLN A 514 1.73 18.33 10.98
C GLN A 514 1.73 19.84 11.21
N TYR A 515 2.90 20.44 11.42
CA TYR A 515 3.04 21.88 11.55
C TYR A 515 2.58 22.61 10.28
N LEU A 516 3.04 22.15 9.12
CA LEU A 516 2.64 22.70 7.81
C LEU A 516 1.13 22.56 7.57
N ARG A 517 0.54 21.41 7.87
CA ARG A 517 -0.91 21.19 7.76
C ARG A 517 -1.69 22.19 8.63
N ASN A 518 -1.29 22.37 9.88
CA ASN A 518 -1.94 23.30 10.79
C ASN A 518 -1.86 24.75 10.32
N LYS A 519 -0.70 25.17 9.83
CA LYS A 519 -0.49 26.51 9.28
C LYS A 519 -1.33 26.76 8.02
N ILE A 520 -1.38 25.83 7.09
CA ILE A 520 -2.21 25.92 5.88
C ILE A 520 -3.70 25.97 6.25
N LYS A 521 -4.13 25.17 7.22
CA LYS A 521 -5.51 25.17 7.70
C LYS A 521 -5.89 26.48 8.38
N ALA A 522 -4.96 27.13 9.06
CA ALA A 522 -5.19 28.41 9.73
C ALA A 522 -5.13 29.61 8.78
N ASP A 523 -4.46 29.49 7.63
CA ASP A 523 -4.24 30.59 6.70
C ASP A 523 -5.47 30.85 5.82
N ALA A 524 -6.11 32.01 6.00
CA ALA A 524 -7.28 32.41 5.23
C ALA A 524 -6.97 32.60 3.72
N SER A 525 -5.76 33.06 3.38
CA SER A 525 -5.38 33.29 1.98
C SER A 525 -5.24 32.01 1.17
N LEU A 526 -4.97 30.89 1.82
CA LEU A 526 -4.86 29.57 1.21
C LEU A 526 -6.18 28.79 1.16
N LYS A 527 -7.23 29.31 1.82
CA LYS A 527 -8.54 28.65 1.90
C LYS A 527 -9.12 28.23 0.53
N PRO A 528 -9.07 29.07 -0.52
CA PRO A 528 -9.63 28.71 -1.84
C PRO A 528 -8.94 27.52 -2.50
N TYR A 529 -7.67 27.25 -2.16
CA TYR A 529 -6.81 26.27 -2.83
C TYR A 529 -6.65 24.97 -2.03
N ARG A 530 -7.25 24.84 -0.84
CA ARG A 530 -7.01 23.70 0.07
C ARG A 530 -7.28 22.34 -0.56
N SER A 531 -8.28 22.24 -1.44
CA SER A 531 -8.58 21.00 -2.16
C SER A 531 -7.50 20.59 -3.17
N LEU A 532 -6.61 21.53 -3.55
CA LEU A 532 -5.51 21.32 -4.48
C LEU A 532 -4.19 21.03 -3.76
N PHE A 533 -4.16 21.12 -2.42
CA PHE A 533 -2.96 20.87 -1.63
C PHE A 533 -2.97 19.46 -1.03
N THR A 534 -1.82 18.81 -1.11
CA THR A 534 -1.53 17.59 -0.36
C THR A 534 -0.25 17.79 0.43
N VAL A 535 -0.32 17.64 1.76
CA VAL A 535 0.82 17.76 2.66
C VAL A 535 1.05 16.41 3.31
N ASN A 536 2.19 15.78 3.07
CA ASN A 536 2.45 14.45 3.63
C ASN A 536 3.95 14.17 3.75
N THR A 537 4.27 13.06 4.43
CA THR A 537 5.63 12.51 4.42
C THR A 537 5.96 11.93 3.04
N VAL A 538 7.25 11.65 2.81
CA VAL A 538 7.70 11.00 1.56
C VAL A 538 6.96 9.68 1.33
N ASP A 539 6.84 8.87 2.38
CA ASP A 539 6.15 7.58 2.30
C ASP A 539 4.66 7.74 1.91
N GLY A 540 3.99 8.74 2.49
CA GLY A 540 2.58 9.05 2.16
C GLY A 540 2.36 9.65 0.77
N PHE A 541 3.42 10.10 0.10
CA PHE A 541 3.37 10.56 -1.29
C PHE A 541 3.67 9.48 -2.33
N GLN A 542 4.02 8.28 -1.90
CA GLN A 542 4.33 7.22 -2.85
C GLN A 542 3.15 6.91 -3.78
N GLY A 543 3.44 6.75 -5.07
CA GLY A 543 2.41 6.54 -6.10
C GLY A 543 1.65 7.79 -6.53
N GLN A 544 1.81 8.92 -5.82
CA GLN A 544 1.16 10.18 -6.15
C GLN A 544 2.10 11.09 -6.98
N GLU A 545 1.55 12.10 -7.59
CA GLU A 545 2.28 13.14 -8.32
C GLU A 545 1.50 14.45 -8.27
N ARG A 546 2.20 15.58 -8.37
CA ARG A 546 1.60 16.92 -8.36
C ARG A 546 2.31 17.81 -9.38
N ASP A 547 1.62 18.82 -9.86
CA ASP A 547 2.18 19.80 -10.79
C ASP A 547 3.35 20.54 -10.16
N VAL A 548 3.18 20.94 -8.90
CA VAL A 548 4.19 21.66 -8.11
C VAL A 548 4.49 20.89 -6.82
N ILE A 549 5.75 20.65 -6.55
CA ILE A 549 6.21 20.03 -5.29
C ILE A 549 7.13 20.99 -4.54
N PHE A 550 6.85 21.19 -3.26
CA PHE A 550 7.73 21.82 -2.28
C PHE A 550 8.24 20.77 -1.31
N ILE A 551 9.55 20.72 -1.09
CA ILE A 551 10.19 19.80 -0.14
C ILE A 551 10.84 20.59 0.98
N SER A 552 10.50 20.30 2.23
CA SER A 552 11.14 20.82 3.44
C SER A 552 12.05 19.75 4.02
N LEU A 553 13.37 19.97 4.02
CA LEU A 553 14.37 18.98 4.46
C LEU A 553 14.63 19.00 5.97
N VAL A 554 14.29 20.11 6.64
CA VAL A 554 14.32 20.29 8.11
C VAL A 554 15.71 20.34 8.72
N ARG A 555 16.67 19.51 8.24
CA ARG A 555 17.98 19.33 8.86
C ARG A 555 18.85 20.58 8.75
N ALA A 556 19.25 21.08 9.92
CA ALA A 556 20.13 22.25 10.09
C ALA A 556 20.93 22.07 11.38
N ASN A 557 22.21 21.67 11.27
CA ASN A 557 23.09 21.42 12.39
C ASN A 557 24.58 21.52 11.97
N GLU A 558 25.43 21.87 12.94
CA GLU A 558 26.87 22.07 12.70
C GLU A 558 27.63 20.76 12.45
N GLU A 559 27.08 19.62 12.91
CA GLU A 559 27.72 18.31 12.76
C GLU A 559 27.52 17.68 11.38
N GLY A 560 26.77 18.29 10.49
CA GLY A 560 26.46 17.74 9.17
C GLY A 560 25.64 16.43 9.20
N GLN A 561 24.89 16.24 10.28
CA GLN A 561 24.07 15.03 10.45
C GLN A 561 22.75 15.17 9.69
N ILE A 562 22.52 14.26 8.75
CA ILE A 562 21.33 14.30 7.87
C ILE A 562 20.19 13.34 8.28
N GLY A 563 20.44 12.41 9.21
CA GLY A 563 19.41 11.50 9.74
C GLY A 563 18.66 10.72 8.66
N PHE A 564 17.35 10.81 8.62
CA PHE A 564 16.50 10.10 7.62
C PHE A 564 16.79 10.46 6.18
N LEU A 565 17.42 11.60 5.92
CA LEU A 565 17.83 12.01 4.58
C LEU A 565 18.97 11.15 4.00
N ASN A 566 19.59 10.28 4.81
CA ASN A 566 20.58 9.31 4.36
C ASN A 566 19.97 8.19 3.51
N ASP A 567 18.67 7.93 3.62
CA ASP A 567 17.98 7.02 2.70
C ASP A 567 17.65 7.75 1.39
N LEU A 568 18.55 7.64 0.42
CA LEU A 568 18.46 8.33 -0.85
C LEU A 568 17.26 7.88 -1.70
N ARG A 569 16.73 6.69 -1.46
CA ARG A 569 15.51 6.21 -2.12
C ARG A 569 14.31 7.11 -1.78
N ARG A 570 14.25 7.62 -0.54
CA ARG A 570 13.24 8.62 -0.14
C ARG A 570 13.39 9.93 -0.91
N MET A 571 14.61 10.41 -1.10
CA MET A 571 14.85 11.60 -1.92
C MET A 571 14.50 11.38 -3.39
N ASN A 572 14.80 10.21 -3.94
CA ASN A 572 14.34 9.85 -5.29
C ASN A 572 12.82 9.92 -5.40
N VAL A 573 12.09 9.35 -4.44
CA VAL A 573 10.63 9.44 -4.40
C VAL A 573 10.18 10.90 -4.32
N ALA A 574 10.70 11.69 -3.40
CA ALA A 574 10.29 13.08 -3.20
C ALA A 574 10.49 13.94 -4.45
N ILE A 575 11.67 13.89 -5.06
CA ILE A 575 12.02 14.65 -6.27
C ILE A 575 11.11 14.25 -7.44
N THR A 576 10.86 12.96 -7.61
CA THR A 576 10.12 12.44 -8.76
C THR A 576 8.60 12.52 -8.63
N ARG A 577 8.10 13.22 -7.59
CA ARG A 577 6.65 13.54 -7.46
C ARG A 577 6.24 14.76 -8.29
N ALA A 578 7.19 15.61 -8.65
CA ALA A 578 6.92 16.84 -9.38
C ALA A 578 6.75 16.60 -10.88
N ARG A 579 5.70 17.18 -11.45
CA ARG A 579 5.49 17.19 -12.91
C ARG A 579 6.19 18.37 -13.58
N MET A 580 6.00 19.58 -13.08
CA MET A 580 6.40 20.82 -13.76
C MET A 580 7.31 21.72 -12.93
N LYS A 581 7.17 21.69 -11.60
CA LYS A 581 7.97 22.56 -10.71
C LYS A 581 8.34 21.81 -9.43
N LEU A 582 9.61 21.90 -9.07
CA LEU A 582 10.17 21.38 -7.82
C LEU A 582 10.94 22.48 -7.10
N VAL A 583 10.54 22.74 -5.85
CA VAL A 583 11.22 23.68 -4.94
C VAL A 583 11.69 22.92 -3.72
N ILE A 584 12.98 22.96 -3.44
CA ILE A 584 13.59 22.30 -2.28
C ILE A 584 14.09 23.37 -1.32
N LEU A 585 13.69 23.28 -0.04
CA LEU A 585 14.19 24.14 1.03
C LEU A 585 15.06 23.31 1.97
N GLY A 586 16.23 23.84 2.28
CA GLY A 586 17.13 23.19 3.22
C GLY A 586 18.46 23.92 3.36
N GLU A 587 19.13 23.67 4.48
CA GLU A 587 20.42 24.24 4.81
C GLU A 587 21.54 23.52 4.02
N ALA A 588 22.07 24.17 3.00
CA ALA A 588 23.10 23.59 2.14
C ALA A 588 24.38 23.23 2.93
N GLU A 589 24.75 24.03 3.95
CA GLU A 589 25.94 23.78 4.77
C GLU A 589 25.87 22.43 5.49
N THR A 590 24.74 22.08 6.10
CA THR A 590 24.52 20.75 6.69
C THR A 590 24.52 19.62 5.65
N LEU A 591 23.81 19.84 4.54
CA LEU A 591 23.50 18.77 3.58
C LEU A 591 24.65 18.42 2.63
N LYS A 592 25.50 19.40 2.25
CA LYS A 592 26.64 19.20 1.35
C LYS A 592 27.72 18.24 1.87
N HIS A 593 27.72 17.95 3.18
CA HIS A 593 28.60 16.92 3.73
C HIS A 593 28.32 15.53 3.15
N HIS A 594 27.09 15.28 2.70
CA HIS A 594 26.75 14.06 1.99
C HIS A 594 26.88 14.22 0.46
N GLY A 595 27.58 13.30 -0.18
CA GLY A 595 27.92 13.37 -1.61
C GLY A 595 26.72 13.54 -2.55
N PHE A 596 25.58 12.91 -2.25
CA PHE A 596 24.35 13.06 -3.02
C PHE A 596 23.85 14.51 -3.02
N TYR A 597 23.70 15.13 -1.85
CA TYR A 597 23.16 16.49 -1.73
C TYR A 597 24.11 17.52 -2.31
N ARG A 598 25.41 17.33 -2.16
CA ARG A 598 26.40 18.17 -2.81
C ARG A 598 26.25 18.15 -4.34
N LYS A 599 26.12 16.96 -4.94
CA LYS A 599 25.90 16.80 -6.37
C LYS A 599 24.57 17.36 -6.84
N LEU A 600 23.51 17.20 -6.04
CA LEU A 600 22.20 17.79 -6.32
C LEU A 600 22.25 19.32 -6.32
N LEU A 601 22.92 19.92 -5.33
CA LEU A 601 23.14 21.36 -5.27
C LEU A 601 23.93 21.88 -6.47
N GLU A 602 25.06 21.24 -6.82
CA GLU A 602 25.86 21.57 -8.01
C GLU A 602 25.01 21.50 -9.28
N PHE A 603 24.19 20.46 -9.42
CA PHE A 603 23.31 20.28 -10.57
C PHE A 603 22.28 21.41 -10.68
N ILE A 604 21.62 21.78 -9.59
CA ILE A 604 20.59 22.83 -9.59
C ILE A 604 21.21 24.21 -9.88
N GLN A 605 22.38 24.50 -9.31
CA GLN A 605 23.11 25.75 -9.58
C GLN A 605 23.49 25.88 -11.07
N ASN A 606 23.88 24.80 -11.71
CA ASN A 606 24.23 24.79 -13.13
C ASN A 606 23.02 25.05 -14.04
N ILE A 607 21.82 24.59 -13.66
CA ILE A 607 20.58 24.92 -14.42
C ILE A 607 20.25 26.41 -14.32
N GLY A 608 20.39 27.00 -13.12
CA GLY A 608 20.10 28.43 -12.90
C GLY A 608 21.04 29.40 -13.63
N ASN A 609 22.20 28.92 -14.10
CA ASN A 609 23.19 29.67 -14.82
C ASN A 609 23.11 29.52 -16.36
N GLN A 610 22.22 28.68 -16.88
CA GLN A 610 21.91 28.55 -18.32
C GLN A 610 20.67 29.34 -18.70
#